data_6e687b581f6bcb551e2e3726cf63f525
#
_entry.id   6e687b581f6bcb551e2e3726cf63f525
#
_cell.length_a   1.000
_cell.length_b   1.000
_cell.length_c   1.000
_cell.angle_alpha   90.00
_cell.angle_beta   90.00
_cell.angle_gamma   90.00
#
_symmetry.space_group_name_H-M   'P 1'
#
loop_
_entity.id
_entity.type
_entity.pdbx_description
1 polymer ?
#
loop_
_entity_poly.entity_id
_entity_poly.type
_entity_poly.pdbx_seq_one_letter_code
_entity_poly.pdbx_strand_id
1 'polypeptide(L)'
;MTPGWLLHALALAAGLLGASPHFGFAPALSMTLWLVLATYAVEHQLLPQMQSRGAVIVMAVLAALVVLAAAAFPGLPLEERSSPWLALHLTFGIASYGLFAAAVVHAWLMVRAEQRIRQAAEMQGRMPLLALERLTFRFITAGFILLTATLAEGWLFGEQLYGHAPKWDHKTVFSVLAWATIAVLLIGRSRFGWRGRKAVRVLYVGAALLLLAYVGSRFVLEIILGRAT
;
A
#
# COMPACT_ATOMS: atom_id res chain seq x y z
N MET A 1 12.60 0.95 -17.14
CA MET A 1 11.44 0.81 -16.22
C MET A 1 10.10 1.16 -16.85
N THR A 2 10.04 2.17 -17.72
CA THR A 2 8.78 2.63 -18.36
C THR A 2 7.97 1.55 -19.10
N PRO A 3 8.54 0.68 -19.96
CA PRO A 3 7.72 -0.29 -20.69
C PRO A 3 7.09 -1.35 -19.77
N GLY A 4 7.82 -1.86 -18.77
CA GLY A 4 7.26 -2.84 -17.82
C GLY A 4 6.16 -2.25 -16.94
N TRP A 5 6.29 -1.00 -16.51
CA TRP A 5 5.27 -0.30 -15.75
C TRP A 5 3.99 -0.05 -16.55
N LEU A 6 4.13 0.29 -17.85
CA LEU A 6 3.00 0.44 -18.76
C LEU A 6 2.30 -0.91 -19.05
N LEU A 7 3.07 -1.99 -19.27
CA LEU A 7 2.52 -3.33 -19.43
C LEU A 7 1.74 -3.79 -18.19
N HIS A 8 2.26 -3.49 -17.00
CA HIS A 8 1.56 -3.76 -15.74
C HIS A 8 0.25 -2.96 -15.64
N ALA A 9 0.25 -1.66 -16.03
CA ALA A 9 -0.95 -0.85 -16.10
C ALA A 9 -1.99 -1.41 -17.09
N LEU A 10 -1.56 -1.87 -18.26
CA LEU A 10 -2.43 -2.51 -19.24
C LEU A 10 -3.03 -3.82 -18.72
N ALA A 11 -2.25 -4.64 -18.03
CA ALA A 11 -2.75 -5.86 -17.39
C ALA A 11 -3.82 -5.56 -16.34
N LEU A 12 -3.61 -4.54 -15.50
CA LEU A 12 -4.60 -4.08 -14.52
C LEU A 12 -5.86 -3.53 -15.20
N ALA A 13 -5.69 -2.72 -16.25
CA ALA A 13 -6.82 -2.17 -17.00
C ALA A 13 -7.64 -3.26 -17.66
N ALA A 14 -7.00 -4.28 -18.24
CA ALA A 14 -7.69 -5.41 -18.85
C ALA A 14 -8.51 -6.20 -17.81
N GLY A 15 -8.00 -6.38 -16.60
CA GLY A 15 -8.71 -7.09 -15.52
C GLY A 15 -9.87 -6.29 -14.91
N LEU A 16 -9.77 -4.96 -14.86
CA LEU A 16 -10.75 -4.10 -14.18
C LEU A 16 -11.77 -3.46 -15.12
N LEU A 17 -11.40 -3.23 -16.39
CA LEU A 17 -12.22 -2.55 -17.40
C LEU A 17 -12.64 -3.49 -18.55
N GLY A 18 -12.29 -4.76 -18.46
CA GLY A 18 -12.68 -5.77 -19.44
C GLY A 18 -14.17 -6.08 -19.40
N ALA A 19 -14.62 -6.99 -20.28
CA ALA A 19 -16.03 -7.38 -20.39
C ALA A 19 -16.62 -7.99 -19.10
N SER A 20 -15.77 -8.56 -18.26
CA SER A 20 -16.12 -9.09 -16.93
C SER A 20 -15.10 -8.60 -15.89
N PRO A 21 -15.29 -7.40 -15.32
CA PRO A 21 -14.35 -6.86 -14.35
C PRO A 21 -14.36 -7.70 -13.08
N HIS A 22 -13.16 -8.02 -12.56
CA HIS A 22 -12.97 -8.80 -11.35
C HIS A 22 -12.10 -8.03 -10.35
N PHE A 23 -12.35 -8.24 -9.07
CA PHE A 23 -11.54 -7.64 -8.00
C PHE A 23 -11.41 -8.59 -6.81
N GLY A 24 -10.19 -8.71 -6.28
CA GLY A 24 -9.89 -9.59 -5.17
C GLY A 24 -8.54 -9.24 -4.54
N PHE A 25 -8.00 -10.13 -3.70
CA PHE A 25 -6.75 -9.88 -2.98
C PHE A 25 -5.56 -9.69 -3.92
N ALA A 26 -5.43 -10.49 -4.99
CA ALA A 26 -4.30 -10.44 -5.89
C ALA A 26 -4.31 -9.21 -6.81
N PRO A 27 -5.44 -8.81 -7.45
CA PRO A 27 -5.57 -7.52 -8.11
C PRO A 27 -5.25 -6.33 -7.20
N ALA A 28 -5.71 -6.34 -5.94
CA ALA A 28 -5.42 -5.26 -4.99
C ALA A 28 -3.92 -5.15 -4.67
N LEU A 29 -3.23 -6.29 -4.46
CA LEU A 29 -1.76 -6.31 -4.31
C LEU A 29 -1.05 -5.81 -5.55
N SER A 30 -1.52 -6.20 -6.73
CA SER A 30 -0.96 -5.79 -8.01
C SER A 30 -1.08 -4.27 -8.21
N MET A 31 -2.25 -3.68 -7.93
CA MET A 31 -2.45 -2.22 -7.95
C MET A 31 -1.59 -1.50 -6.93
N THR A 32 -1.50 -2.03 -5.71
CA THR A 32 -0.65 -1.47 -4.65
C THR A 32 0.81 -1.40 -5.09
N LEU A 33 1.33 -2.49 -5.65
CA LEU A 33 2.72 -2.52 -6.12
C LEU A 33 2.94 -1.63 -7.35
N TRP A 34 1.96 -1.55 -8.26
CA TRP A 34 2.01 -0.62 -9.39
C TRP A 34 2.14 0.85 -8.92
N LEU A 35 1.42 1.25 -7.86
CA LEU A 35 1.54 2.56 -7.23
C LEU A 35 2.92 2.76 -6.58
N VAL A 36 3.47 1.74 -5.90
CA VAL A 36 4.83 1.80 -5.35
C VAL A 36 5.86 2.01 -6.46
N LEU A 37 5.71 1.32 -7.59
CA LEU A 37 6.58 1.51 -8.76
C LEU A 37 6.44 2.91 -9.36
N ALA A 38 5.21 3.47 -9.38
CA ALA A 38 4.96 4.84 -9.82
C ALA A 38 5.64 5.86 -8.91
N THR A 39 5.50 5.72 -7.58
CA THR A 39 6.19 6.61 -6.62
C THR A 39 7.69 6.52 -6.77
N TYR A 40 8.24 5.32 -6.90
CA TYR A 40 9.67 5.11 -7.12
C TYR A 40 10.14 5.74 -8.45
N ALA A 41 9.36 5.65 -9.53
CA ALA A 41 9.70 6.26 -10.82
C ALA A 41 9.76 7.79 -10.73
N VAL A 42 8.81 8.42 -10.02
CA VAL A 42 8.81 9.87 -9.76
C VAL A 42 10.02 10.28 -8.92
N GLU A 43 10.30 9.54 -7.85
CA GLU A 43 11.46 9.80 -6.99
C GLU A 43 12.79 9.65 -7.72
N HIS A 44 12.88 8.66 -8.61
CA HIS A 44 14.06 8.47 -9.45
C HIS A 44 14.36 9.69 -10.34
N GLN A 45 13.32 10.38 -10.81
CA GLN A 45 13.49 11.62 -11.58
C GLN A 45 13.89 12.80 -10.68
N LEU A 46 13.31 12.88 -9.48
CA LEU A 46 13.56 13.98 -8.54
C LEU A 46 14.86 13.83 -7.75
N LEU A 47 15.27 12.60 -7.45
CA LEU A 47 16.41 12.26 -6.60
C LEU A 47 17.27 11.13 -7.21
N PRO A 48 17.98 11.39 -8.34
CA PRO A 48 18.73 10.36 -9.07
C PRO A 48 19.80 9.65 -8.22
N GLN A 49 20.33 10.33 -7.21
CA GLN A 49 21.33 9.79 -6.29
C GLN A 49 20.82 8.70 -5.33
N MET A 50 19.50 8.50 -5.24
CA MET A 50 18.89 7.51 -4.38
C MET A 50 18.70 6.13 -5.04
N GLN A 51 19.26 5.95 -6.22
CA GLN A 51 19.10 4.73 -7.00
C GLN A 51 19.78 3.53 -6.35
N SER A 52 19.04 2.43 -6.26
CA SER A 52 19.58 1.11 -5.90
C SER A 52 19.17 0.09 -6.96
N ARG A 53 20.16 -0.42 -7.71
CA ARG A 53 19.92 -1.50 -8.70
C ARG A 53 19.24 -2.71 -8.06
N GLY A 54 19.64 -3.06 -6.84
CA GLY A 54 19.00 -4.15 -6.10
C GLY A 54 17.53 -3.90 -5.79
N ALA A 55 17.15 -2.66 -5.43
CA ALA A 55 15.76 -2.32 -5.20
C ALA A 55 14.91 -2.44 -6.48
N VAL A 56 15.46 -2.00 -7.62
CA VAL A 56 14.80 -2.12 -8.93
C VAL A 56 14.53 -3.59 -9.29
N ILE A 57 15.53 -4.46 -9.11
CA ILE A 57 15.40 -5.89 -9.41
C ILE A 57 14.35 -6.53 -8.51
N VAL A 58 14.41 -6.28 -7.20
CA VAL A 58 13.42 -6.82 -6.24
C VAL A 58 12.01 -6.35 -6.59
N MET A 59 11.82 -5.07 -6.88
CA MET A 59 10.52 -4.52 -7.26
C MET A 59 10.02 -5.10 -8.58
N ALA A 60 10.91 -5.32 -9.58
CA ALA A 60 10.53 -5.93 -10.85
C ALA A 60 10.09 -7.39 -10.67
N VAL A 61 10.80 -8.16 -9.84
CA VAL A 61 10.43 -9.55 -9.52
C VAL A 61 9.09 -9.58 -8.79
N LEU A 62 8.89 -8.74 -7.78
CA LEU A 62 7.62 -8.65 -7.06
C LEU A 62 6.48 -8.24 -7.99
N ALA A 63 6.71 -7.29 -8.93
CA ALA A 63 5.72 -6.89 -9.91
C ALA A 63 5.31 -8.06 -10.83
N ALA A 64 6.27 -8.83 -11.31
CA ALA A 64 5.98 -10.01 -12.13
C ALA A 64 5.16 -11.04 -11.33
N LEU A 65 5.55 -11.31 -10.07
CA LEU A 65 4.84 -12.25 -9.20
C LEU A 65 3.39 -11.84 -8.92
N VAL A 66 3.13 -10.56 -8.62
CA VAL A 66 1.77 -10.11 -8.33
C VAL A 66 0.90 -10.02 -9.59
N VAL A 67 1.48 -9.74 -10.75
CA VAL A 67 0.75 -9.79 -12.04
C VAL A 67 0.34 -11.23 -12.35
N LEU A 68 1.24 -12.20 -12.18
CA LEU A 68 0.94 -13.61 -12.34
C LEU A 68 -0.10 -14.10 -11.32
N ALA A 69 0.03 -13.67 -10.07
CA ALA A 69 -0.96 -13.96 -9.04
C ALA A 69 -2.34 -13.37 -9.38
N ALA A 70 -2.40 -12.14 -9.88
CA ALA A 70 -3.66 -11.52 -10.30
C ALA A 70 -4.30 -12.22 -11.50
N ALA A 71 -3.50 -12.77 -12.41
CA ALA A 71 -3.99 -13.60 -13.52
C ALA A 71 -4.51 -14.97 -13.03
N ALA A 72 -3.85 -15.58 -12.05
CA ALA A 72 -4.25 -16.87 -11.48
C ALA A 72 -5.46 -16.75 -10.52
N PHE A 73 -5.57 -15.64 -9.80
CA PHE A 73 -6.59 -15.35 -8.78
C PHE A 73 -7.24 -13.98 -9.05
N PRO A 74 -8.08 -13.88 -10.10
CA PRO A 74 -8.70 -12.61 -10.49
C PRO A 74 -9.67 -12.05 -9.43
N GLY A 75 -10.14 -12.90 -8.50
CA GLY A 75 -11.12 -12.53 -7.49
C GLY A 75 -12.55 -12.68 -7.97
N LEU A 76 -13.48 -11.96 -7.34
CA LEU A 76 -14.90 -12.01 -7.66
C LEU A 76 -15.28 -11.02 -8.76
N PRO A 77 -16.30 -11.33 -9.57
CA PRO A 77 -16.87 -10.37 -10.50
C PRO A 77 -17.33 -9.12 -9.74
N LEU A 78 -16.99 -7.96 -10.28
CA LEU A 78 -17.59 -6.71 -9.82
C LEU A 78 -19.02 -6.68 -10.41
N GLU A 79 -20.02 -6.78 -9.54
CA GLU A 79 -21.41 -6.64 -9.98
C GLU A 79 -21.64 -5.26 -10.63
N GLU A 80 -22.57 -5.19 -11.59
CA GLU A 80 -22.92 -3.96 -12.33
C GLU A 80 -23.44 -2.81 -11.46
N ARG A 81 -23.64 -3.03 -10.18
CA ARG A 81 -24.00 -1.99 -9.18
C ARG A 81 -22.78 -1.19 -8.75
N SER A 82 -22.01 -0.65 -9.69
CA SER A 82 -20.94 0.29 -9.36
C SER A 82 -21.51 1.64 -8.96
N SER A 83 -21.84 1.77 -7.67
CA SER A 83 -22.10 3.09 -7.08
C SER A 83 -20.84 3.95 -7.24
N PRO A 84 -20.94 5.25 -7.60
CA PRO A 84 -19.82 6.18 -7.59
C PRO A 84 -19.07 6.19 -6.26
N TRP A 85 -19.76 5.96 -5.15
CA TRP A 85 -19.20 5.83 -3.81
C TRP A 85 -18.27 4.61 -3.69
N LEU A 86 -18.61 3.49 -4.33
CA LEU A 86 -17.73 2.30 -4.32
C LEU A 86 -16.42 2.58 -5.07
N ALA A 87 -16.50 3.24 -6.23
CA ALA A 87 -15.31 3.61 -7.00
C ALA A 87 -14.40 4.57 -6.20
N LEU A 88 -14.98 5.54 -5.50
CA LEU A 88 -14.26 6.48 -4.65
C LEU A 88 -13.60 5.77 -3.45
N HIS A 89 -14.37 4.91 -2.76
CA HIS A 89 -13.88 4.10 -1.64
C HIS A 89 -12.71 3.20 -2.03
N LEU A 90 -12.81 2.50 -3.16
CA LEU A 90 -11.74 1.66 -3.67
C LEU A 90 -10.51 2.50 -4.06
N THR A 91 -10.71 3.65 -4.69
CA THR A 91 -9.63 4.55 -5.09
C THR A 91 -8.87 5.07 -3.87
N PHE A 92 -9.54 5.59 -2.86
CA PHE A 92 -8.90 6.07 -1.63
C PHE A 92 -8.23 4.93 -0.85
N GLY A 93 -8.89 3.78 -0.76
CA GLY A 93 -8.33 2.59 -0.13
C GLY A 93 -7.03 2.17 -0.80
N ILE A 94 -7.04 1.94 -2.11
CA ILE A 94 -5.86 1.49 -2.87
C ILE A 94 -4.74 2.54 -2.84
N ALA A 95 -5.07 3.82 -3.01
CA ALA A 95 -4.08 4.90 -2.92
C ALA A 95 -3.43 4.95 -1.53
N SER A 96 -4.22 4.78 -0.46
CA SER A 96 -3.72 4.67 0.91
C SER A 96 -2.75 3.48 1.07
N TYR A 97 -3.12 2.29 0.57
CA TYR A 97 -2.24 1.11 0.56
C TYR A 97 -0.92 1.37 -0.18
N GLY A 98 -0.99 1.98 -1.36
CA GLY A 98 0.20 2.33 -2.15
C GLY A 98 1.14 3.27 -1.41
N LEU A 99 0.60 4.31 -0.74
CA LEU A 99 1.40 5.25 0.03
C LEU A 99 2.03 4.61 1.28
N PHE A 100 1.31 3.75 2.00
CA PHE A 100 1.90 3.02 3.13
C PHE A 100 2.94 2.01 2.67
N ALA A 101 2.73 1.32 1.55
CA ALA A 101 3.72 0.41 0.98
C ALA A 101 4.98 1.17 0.54
N ALA A 102 4.85 2.34 -0.09
CA ALA A 102 5.97 3.22 -0.39
C ALA A 102 6.71 3.66 0.88
N ALA A 103 5.96 4.09 1.93
CA ALA A 103 6.55 4.44 3.22
C ALA A 103 7.34 3.29 3.86
N VAL A 104 6.85 2.04 3.77
CA VAL A 104 7.53 0.83 4.24
C VAL A 104 8.84 0.62 3.49
N VAL A 105 8.84 0.74 2.15
CA VAL A 105 10.06 0.62 1.32
C VAL A 105 11.08 1.67 1.72
N HIS A 106 10.68 2.94 1.89
CA HIS A 106 11.56 4.03 2.30
C HIS A 106 12.12 3.83 3.71
N ALA A 107 11.28 3.39 4.65
CA ALA A 107 11.71 3.06 6.01
C ALA A 107 12.75 1.93 6.01
N TRP A 108 12.57 0.92 5.17
CA TRP A 108 13.54 -0.16 5.00
C TRP A 108 14.88 0.35 4.41
N LEU A 109 14.83 1.19 3.36
CA LEU A 109 16.02 1.81 2.78
C LEU A 109 16.76 2.68 3.80
N MET A 110 16.03 3.44 4.61
CA MET A 110 16.59 4.28 5.68
C MET A 110 17.32 3.43 6.73
N VAL A 111 16.72 2.33 7.20
CA VAL A 111 17.37 1.43 8.17
C VAL A 111 18.64 0.79 7.58
N ARG A 112 18.61 0.38 6.31
CA ARG A 112 19.80 -0.14 5.63
C ARG A 112 20.89 0.92 5.46
N ALA A 113 20.53 2.15 5.11
CA ALA A 113 21.49 3.24 4.99
C ALA A 113 22.14 3.57 6.35
N GLU A 114 21.35 3.59 7.43
CA GLU A 114 21.87 3.77 8.80
C GLU A 114 22.85 2.66 9.20
N GLN A 115 22.54 1.40 8.88
CA GLN A 115 23.43 0.26 9.16
C GLN A 115 24.77 0.38 8.42
N ARG A 116 24.77 0.77 7.14
CA ARG A 116 25.99 0.99 6.36
C ARG A 116 26.88 2.08 6.93
N ILE A 117 26.27 3.20 7.36
CA ILE A 117 27.01 4.30 8.02
C ILE A 117 27.68 3.81 9.31
N ARG A 118 26.97 3.02 10.12
CA ARG A 118 27.53 2.47 11.37
C ARG A 118 28.67 1.46 11.17
N GLN A 119 28.72 0.77 10.04
CA GLN A 119 29.76 -0.19 9.71
C GLN A 119 31.02 0.44 9.15
N ALA A 120 31.18 1.78 9.25
CA ALA A 120 32.34 2.55 8.78
C ALA A 120 32.73 2.30 7.32
N ALA A 121 31.84 1.74 6.52
CA ALA A 121 32.03 1.57 5.10
C ALA A 121 32.02 2.95 4.44
N GLU A 122 33.18 3.40 4.08
CA GLU A 122 33.57 4.57 3.30
C GLU A 122 32.49 5.57 2.90
N MET A 123 32.79 6.84 3.20
CA MET A 123 31.93 8.03 3.02
C MET A 123 31.63 8.42 1.58
N GLN A 124 31.55 7.48 0.65
CA GLN A 124 31.20 7.75 -0.74
C GLN A 124 29.73 7.37 -0.98
N GLY A 125 28.87 8.38 -1.04
CA GLY A 125 27.46 8.26 -1.35
C GLY A 125 26.54 8.39 -0.13
N ARG A 126 26.59 9.51 0.55
CA ARG A 126 25.62 9.86 1.60
C ARG A 126 24.22 9.94 0.99
N MET A 127 23.46 8.85 1.08
CA MET A 127 22.04 8.91 0.93
C MET A 127 21.52 9.90 2.00
N PRO A 128 20.81 10.97 1.64
CA PRO A 128 20.39 11.96 2.62
C PRO A 128 19.29 11.36 3.51
N LEU A 129 19.68 10.75 4.64
CA LEU A 129 18.77 10.10 5.61
C LEU A 129 17.60 11.01 5.99
N LEU A 130 17.85 12.32 6.14
CA LEU A 130 16.81 13.30 6.45
C LEU A 130 15.80 13.47 5.31
N ALA A 131 16.23 13.37 4.05
CA ALA A 131 15.31 13.43 2.91
C ALA A 131 14.42 12.19 2.86
N LEU A 132 15.01 11.00 3.06
CA LEU A 132 14.25 9.74 3.16
C LEU A 132 13.25 9.79 4.31
N GLU A 133 13.65 10.27 5.47
CA GLU A 133 12.76 10.39 6.62
C GLU A 133 11.60 11.34 6.34
N ARG A 134 11.87 12.52 5.76
CA ARG A 134 10.82 13.49 5.39
C ARG A 134 9.83 12.89 4.39
N LEU A 135 10.33 12.20 3.39
CA LEU A 135 9.51 11.57 2.36
C LEU A 135 8.66 10.45 2.94
N THR A 136 9.24 9.58 3.77
CA THR A 136 8.52 8.52 4.49
C THR A 136 7.34 9.11 5.27
N PHE A 137 7.55 10.16 6.04
CA PHE A 137 6.48 10.79 6.82
C PHE A 137 5.45 11.53 5.98
N ARG A 138 5.83 12.08 4.82
CA ARG A 138 4.87 12.64 3.86
C ARG A 138 3.93 11.54 3.32
N PHE A 139 4.46 10.38 2.96
CA PHE A 139 3.65 9.24 2.53
C PHE A 139 2.75 8.72 3.64
N ILE A 140 3.27 8.59 4.87
CA ILE A 140 2.47 8.19 6.04
C ILE A 140 1.31 9.17 6.25
N THR A 141 1.56 10.48 6.21
CA THR A 141 0.53 11.49 6.42
C THR A 141 -0.52 11.48 5.32
N ALA A 142 -0.10 11.45 4.05
CA ALA A 142 -1.02 11.38 2.92
C ALA A 142 -1.84 10.07 2.95
N GLY A 143 -1.20 8.93 3.19
CA GLY A 143 -1.86 7.64 3.35
C GLY A 143 -2.86 7.63 4.51
N PHE A 144 -2.54 8.27 5.63
CA PHE A 144 -3.42 8.40 6.78
C PHE A 144 -4.67 9.25 6.48
N ILE A 145 -4.52 10.35 5.74
CA ILE A 145 -5.66 11.16 5.29
C ILE A 145 -6.59 10.34 4.41
N LEU A 146 -6.06 9.61 3.43
CA LEU A 146 -6.85 8.76 2.55
C LEU A 146 -7.49 7.58 3.30
N LEU A 147 -6.77 6.95 4.24
CA LEU A 147 -7.33 5.89 5.08
C LEU A 147 -8.46 6.42 5.95
N THR A 148 -8.33 7.63 6.50
CA THR A 148 -9.40 8.28 7.27
C THR A 148 -10.62 8.54 6.40
N ALA A 149 -10.42 9.04 5.17
CA ALA A 149 -11.51 9.22 4.21
C ALA A 149 -12.19 7.88 3.87
N THR A 150 -11.41 6.83 3.59
CA THR A 150 -11.92 5.48 3.30
C THR A 150 -12.76 4.92 4.44
N LEU A 151 -12.30 5.08 5.70
CA LEU A 151 -13.06 4.64 6.88
C LEU A 151 -14.32 5.47 7.09
N ALA A 152 -14.24 6.79 6.90
CA ALA A 152 -15.39 7.68 7.00
C ALA A 152 -16.46 7.35 5.94
N GLU A 153 -16.05 7.14 4.69
CA GLU A 153 -16.96 6.69 3.63
C GLU A 153 -17.62 5.34 3.95
N GLY A 154 -16.83 4.36 4.41
CA GLY A 154 -17.33 3.04 4.78
C GLY A 154 -18.33 3.10 5.92
N TRP A 155 -18.21 4.06 6.83
CA TRP A 155 -19.14 4.27 7.93
C TRP A 155 -20.37 5.08 7.53
N LEU A 156 -20.20 6.18 6.78
CA LEU A 156 -21.27 7.10 6.41
C LEU A 156 -22.14 6.55 5.27
N PHE A 157 -21.55 5.85 4.33
CA PHE A 157 -22.18 5.37 3.09
C PHE A 157 -22.19 3.84 3.00
N GLY A 158 -22.06 3.13 4.14
CA GLY A 158 -21.97 1.67 4.17
C GLY A 158 -23.12 0.96 3.49
N GLU A 159 -24.36 1.45 3.63
CA GLU A 159 -25.54 0.89 2.97
C GLU A 159 -25.49 1.06 1.45
N GLN A 160 -25.03 2.21 0.95
CA GLN A 160 -24.85 2.46 -0.49
C GLN A 160 -23.66 1.67 -1.07
N LEU A 161 -22.63 1.42 -0.25
CA LEU A 161 -21.43 0.69 -0.65
C LEU A 161 -21.64 -0.83 -0.67
N TYR A 162 -22.31 -1.37 0.35
CA TYR A 162 -22.36 -2.80 0.61
C TYR A 162 -23.78 -3.38 0.65
N GLY A 163 -24.83 -2.54 0.51
CA GLY A 163 -26.23 -2.96 0.61
C GLY A 163 -26.69 -3.34 2.03
N HIS A 164 -25.86 -3.09 3.04
CA HIS A 164 -26.18 -3.35 4.45
C HIS A 164 -25.50 -2.34 5.37
N ALA A 165 -26.02 -2.18 6.58
CA ALA A 165 -25.42 -1.34 7.60
C ALA A 165 -23.96 -1.76 7.91
N PRO A 166 -23.10 -0.82 8.35
CA PRO A 166 -21.72 -1.12 8.73
C PRO A 166 -21.64 -2.24 9.77
N LYS A 167 -20.80 -3.24 9.50
CA LYS A 167 -20.60 -4.39 10.40
C LYS A 167 -19.19 -4.36 10.98
N TRP A 168 -19.08 -4.77 12.25
CA TRP A 168 -17.79 -5.00 12.91
C TRP A 168 -17.25 -6.37 12.52
N ASP A 169 -16.86 -6.52 11.26
CA ASP A 169 -16.12 -7.70 10.80
C ASP A 169 -14.61 -7.54 11.03
N HIS A 170 -13.86 -8.61 10.81
CA HIS A 170 -12.40 -8.59 10.98
C HIS A 170 -11.73 -7.58 10.05
N LYS A 171 -12.25 -7.30 8.84
CA LYS A 171 -11.76 -6.27 7.94
C LYS A 171 -11.85 -4.89 8.60
N THR A 172 -13.00 -4.55 9.14
CA THR A 172 -13.26 -3.27 9.82
C THR A 172 -12.39 -3.13 11.07
N VAL A 173 -12.31 -4.19 11.89
CA VAL A 173 -11.48 -4.20 13.11
C VAL A 173 -10.00 -3.96 12.77
N PHE A 174 -9.43 -4.70 11.83
CA PHE A 174 -8.03 -4.50 11.43
C PHE A 174 -7.78 -3.14 10.79
N SER A 175 -8.72 -2.60 10.02
CA SER A 175 -8.60 -1.27 9.43
C SER A 175 -8.57 -0.17 10.50
N VAL A 176 -9.45 -0.24 11.50
CA VAL A 176 -9.49 0.70 12.63
C VAL A 176 -8.23 0.58 13.49
N LEU A 177 -7.75 -0.64 13.76
CA LEU A 177 -6.50 -0.86 14.50
C LEU A 177 -5.29 -0.31 13.72
N ALA A 178 -5.24 -0.49 12.41
CA ALA A 178 -4.20 0.09 11.55
C ALA A 178 -4.25 1.63 11.62
N TRP A 179 -5.43 2.21 11.45
CA TRP A 179 -5.66 3.64 11.57
C TRP A 179 -5.19 4.19 12.93
N ALA A 180 -5.60 3.57 14.04
CA ALA A 180 -5.19 3.97 15.38
C ALA A 180 -3.67 3.87 15.57
N THR A 181 -3.04 2.79 15.06
CA THR A 181 -1.59 2.60 15.11
C THR A 181 -0.84 3.71 14.38
N ILE A 182 -1.30 4.09 13.18
CA ILE A 182 -0.70 5.18 12.40
C ILE A 182 -0.98 6.54 13.06
N ALA A 183 -2.16 6.75 13.64
CA ALA A 183 -2.46 7.96 14.42
C ALA A 183 -1.48 8.12 15.58
N VAL A 184 -1.23 7.05 16.35
CA VAL A 184 -0.24 7.02 17.42
C VAL A 184 1.17 7.34 16.89
N LEU A 185 1.54 6.82 15.72
CA LEU A 185 2.82 7.14 15.07
C LEU A 185 2.93 8.63 14.76
N LEU A 186 1.92 9.24 14.16
CA LEU A 186 1.92 10.66 13.78
C LEU A 186 1.90 11.59 15.03
N ILE A 187 1.12 11.23 16.05
CA ILE A 187 1.12 11.93 17.35
C ILE A 187 2.49 11.76 18.03
N GLY A 188 3.04 10.55 18.05
CA GLY A 188 4.36 10.27 18.60
C GLY A 188 5.46 11.08 17.90
N ARG A 189 5.34 11.24 16.57
CA ARG A 189 6.23 12.10 15.78
C ARG A 189 6.11 13.58 16.17
N SER A 190 4.88 14.11 16.22
CA SER A 190 4.63 15.54 16.41
C SER A 190 4.86 15.99 17.84
N ARG A 191 4.49 15.18 18.85
CA ARG A 191 4.55 15.53 20.27
C ARG A 191 5.82 15.06 20.95
N PHE A 192 6.34 13.90 20.57
CA PHE A 192 7.47 13.23 21.26
C PHE A 192 8.70 13.07 20.36
N GLY A 193 8.68 13.59 19.15
CA GLY A 193 9.81 13.53 18.21
C GLY A 193 10.22 12.11 17.81
N TRP A 194 9.29 11.14 17.75
CA TRP A 194 9.60 9.76 17.36
C TRP A 194 10.23 9.70 15.98
N ARG A 195 11.39 9.05 15.91
CA ARG A 195 12.23 8.93 14.71
C ARG A 195 12.91 7.57 14.66
N GLY A 196 13.57 7.27 13.54
CA GLY A 196 14.41 6.10 13.39
C GLY A 196 13.67 4.79 13.65
N ARG A 197 14.31 3.83 14.31
CA ARG A 197 13.81 2.47 14.52
C ARG A 197 12.47 2.40 15.24
N LYS A 198 12.19 3.31 16.18
CA LYS A 198 10.91 3.32 16.90
C LYS A 198 9.76 3.63 15.95
N ALA A 199 9.88 4.69 15.16
CA ALA A 199 8.88 5.06 14.15
C ALA A 199 8.70 3.97 13.09
N VAL A 200 9.78 3.36 12.62
CA VAL A 200 9.76 2.27 11.64
C VAL A 200 9.01 1.04 12.16
N ARG A 201 9.22 0.64 13.41
CA ARG A 201 8.49 -0.49 14.02
C ARG A 201 6.98 -0.25 14.05
N VAL A 202 6.55 0.95 14.49
CA VAL A 202 5.13 1.29 14.55
C VAL A 202 4.52 1.35 13.15
N LEU A 203 5.25 1.90 12.16
CA LEU A 203 4.83 1.87 10.76
C LEU A 203 4.63 0.44 10.26
N TYR A 204 5.57 -0.48 10.53
CA TYR A 204 5.47 -1.87 10.09
C TYR A 204 4.27 -2.59 10.72
N VAL A 205 3.99 -2.32 12.00
CA VAL A 205 2.78 -2.87 12.67
C VAL A 205 1.52 -2.35 11.99
N GLY A 206 1.41 -1.03 11.76
CA GLY A 206 0.26 -0.44 11.08
C GLY A 206 0.08 -0.98 9.65
N ALA A 207 1.16 -1.10 8.88
CA ALA A 207 1.12 -1.66 7.53
C ALA A 207 0.74 -3.15 7.52
N ALA A 208 1.22 -3.95 8.48
CA ALA A 208 0.84 -5.36 8.63
C ALA A 208 -0.65 -5.51 8.97
N LEU A 209 -1.18 -4.70 9.88
CA LEU A 209 -2.61 -4.67 10.20
C LEU A 209 -3.45 -4.29 8.97
N LEU A 210 -2.98 -3.33 8.18
CA LEU A 210 -3.66 -2.93 6.95
C LEU A 210 -3.66 -4.05 5.91
N LEU A 211 -2.55 -4.77 5.73
CA LEU A 211 -2.50 -5.96 4.88
C LEU A 211 -3.49 -7.03 5.33
N LEU A 212 -3.58 -7.29 6.63
CA LEU A 212 -4.53 -8.26 7.19
C LEU A 212 -5.98 -7.80 6.99
N ALA A 213 -6.25 -6.51 7.02
CA ALA A 213 -7.59 -5.95 6.86
C ALA A 213 -8.23 -6.32 5.53
N TYR A 214 -7.51 -6.25 4.42
CA TYR A 214 -8.06 -6.56 3.10
C TYR A 214 -7.45 -7.81 2.50
N VAL A 215 -6.16 -7.81 2.23
CA VAL A 215 -5.47 -8.90 1.54
C VAL A 215 -5.58 -10.20 2.35
N GLY A 216 -5.30 -10.15 3.66
CA GLY A 216 -5.38 -11.31 4.53
C GLY A 216 -6.81 -11.84 4.64
N SER A 217 -7.80 -10.97 4.86
CA SER A 217 -9.20 -11.40 4.96
C SER A 217 -9.73 -12.00 3.66
N ARG A 218 -9.41 -11.39 2.51
CA ARG A 218 -9.82 -11.91 1.20
C ARG A 218 -9.08 -13.21 0.86
N PHE A 219 -7.80 -13.31 1.14
CA PHE A 219 -7.04 -14.53 0.93
C PHE A 219 -7.63 -15.71 1.71
N VAL A 220 -7.96 -15.49 2.99
CA VAL A 220 -8.60 -16.54 3.81
C VAL A 220 -9.96 -16.94 3.24
N LEU A 221 -10.80 -15.97 2.86
CA LEU A 221 -12.11 -16.25 2.29
C LEU A 221 -12.04 -16.94 0.94
N GLU A 222 -11.22 -16.44 0.02
CA GLU A 222 -11.15 -16.90 -1.37
C GLU A 222 -10.38 -18.24 -1.48
N ILE A 223 -9.26 -18.40 -0.77
CA ILE A 223 -8.36 -19.55 -0.92
C ILE A 223 -8.58 -20.62 0.14
N ILE A 224 -8.70 -20.25 1.43
CA ILE A 224 -8.76 -21.22 2.52
C ILE A 224 -10.19 -21.75 2.71
N LEU A 225 -11.19 -20.86 2.68
CA LEU A 225 -12.59 -21.23 2.93
C LEU A 225 -13.38 -21.50 1.64
N GLY A 226 -12.81 -21.20 0.47
CA GLY A 226 -13.49 -21.39 -0.83
C GLY A 226 -14.84 -20.66 -0.91
N ARG A 227 -15.04 -19.62 -0.11
CA ARG A 227 -16.28 -18.85 -0.07
C ARG A 227 -16.15 -17.66 -1.00
N ALA A 228 -16.88 -17.72 -2.11
CA ALA A 228 -17.22 -16.55 -2.90
C ALA A 228 -18.29 -15.76 -2.13
N THR A 229 -17.88 -14.69 -1.42
CA THR A 229 -18.80 -13.76 -0.75
C THR A 229 -18.73 -12.39 -1.38
#